data_0f9f8e05376ba44fb5efd7eae4d2a6aa
#
_entry.id   0f9f8e05376ba44fb5efd7eae4d2a6aa
#
_cell.length_a   1.000
_cell.length_b   1.000
_cell.length_c   1.000
_cell.angle_alpha   90.00
_cell.angle_beta   90.00
_cell.angle_gamma   90.00
#
_symmetry.space_group_name_H-M   'P 1'
#
loop_
_entity.id
_entity.type
_entity.pdbx_description
1 polymer ?
#
loop_
_entity_poly.entity_id
_entity_poly.type
_entity_poly.pdbx_seq_one_letter_code
_entity_poly.pdbx_strand_id
1 'polypeptide(L)'
;MNTAAGGSSPDLQTLLDEVPSDRLVACVPTHESLILHDGERELGRIPLDGITEVSLADDSKVEKRYPLGRFLFLGPLALLFPRKTVRESYRLTIQWKDPDGGYHFTHIRLPSRILANHTLGTIERARIPDVREELAERAAKARERAAQTKEQVPRPVETSPFVTCPHCTMEFRRTDLPPGGRCPVCGNPL
;
A
#
# COMPACT_ATOMS: atom_id res chain seq x y z
N MET A 1 -26.29 22.79 17.33
CA MET A 1 -25.92 21.71 18.23
C MET A 1 -25.79 20.44 17.40
N ASN A 2 -24.59 20.19 16.85
CA ASN A 2 -24.30 18.97 16.08
C ASN A 2 -23.59 17.99 17.02
N THR A 3 -24.32 17.01 17.48
CA THR A 3 -23.78 15.82 18.17
C THR A 3 -23.04 14.99 17.11
N ALA A 4 -21.72 15.14 17.05
CA ALA A 4 -20.86 14.23 16.33
C ALA A 4 -20.98 12.85 17.02
N ALA A 5 -21.55 11.89 16.30
CA ALA A 5 -21.56 10.48 16.69
C ALA A 5 -20.08 10.04 16.79
N GLY A 6 -19.61 9.83 18.01
CA GLY A 6 -18.31 9.22 18.31
C GLY A 6 -18.33 7.75 17.93
N GLY A 7 -18.12 7.47 16.65
CA GLY A 7 -17.73 6.15 16.20
C GLY A 7 -16.31 5.91 16.67
N SER A 8 -16.11 5.03 17.66
CA SER A 8 -14.80 4.52 18.04
C SER A 8 -14.14 3.96 16.77
N SER A 9 -13.15 4.66 16.25
CA SER A 9 -12.29 4.09 15.21
C SER A 9 -11.69 2.80 15.76
N PRO A 10 -11.70 1.69 15.02
CA PRO A 10 -11.05 0.46 15.46
C PRO A 10 -9.61 0.77 15.83
N ASP A 11 -9.14 0.20 16.94
CA ASP A 11 -7.76 0.37 17.37
C ASP A 11 -6.83 -0.06 16.24
N LEU A 12 -5.85 0.76 15.92
CA LEU A 12 -4.88 0.51 14.86
C LEU A 12 -4.22 -0.87 15.00
N GLN A 13 -3.95 -1.30 16.24
CA GLN A 13 -3.39 -2.62 16.50
C GLN A 13 -4.34 -3.75 16.09
N THR A 14 -5.64 -3.60 16.33
CA THR A 14 -6.65 -4.58 15.90
C THR A 14 -6.65 -4.73 14.39
N LEU A 15 -6.57 -3.62 13.63
CA LEU A 15 -6.50 -3.65 12.17
C LEU A 15 -5.21 -4.32 11.66
N LEU A 16 -4.09 -4.11 12.35
CA LEU A 16 -2.81 -4.74 12.01
C LEU A 16 -2.81 -6.25 12.31
N ASP A 17 -3.49 -6.68 13.36
CA ASP A 17 -3.61 -8.10 13.72
C ASP A 17 -4.53 -8.87 12.74
N GLU A 18 -5.42 -8.16 12.03
CA GLU A 18 -6.25 -8.72 10.95
C GLU A 18 -5.45 -8.94 9.65
N VAL A 19 -4.28 -8.28 9.49
CA VAL A 19 -3.46 -8.45 8.28
C VAL A 19 -2.85 -9.84 8.27
N PRO A 20 -3.07 -10.65 7.21
CA PRO A 20 -2.47 -11.97 7.08
C PRO A 20 -0.95 -11.92 7.19
N SER A 21 -0.35 -12.92 7.84
CA SER A 21 1.10 -12.95 8.13
C SER A 21 2.00 -13.03 6.89
N ASP A 22 1.43 -13.32 5.72
CA ASP A 22 2.09 -13.36 4.41
C ASP A 22 2.04 -12.02 3.67
N ARG A 23 1.24 -11.07 4.17
CA ARG A 23 1.17 -9.71 3.62
C ARG A 23 2.13 -8.76 4.33
N LEU A 24 2.59 -7.79 3.56
CA LEU A 24 3.52 -6.76 4.04
C LEU A 24 2.75 -5.49 4.36
N VAL A 25 2.92 -5.01 5.58
CA VAL A 25 2.50 -3.66 5.96
C VAL A 25 3.58 -2.68 5.52
N ALA A 26 3.25 -1.80 4.60
CA ALA A 26 4.14 -0.73 4.17
C ALA A 26 4.02 0.48 5.11
N CYS A 27 5.15 1.07 5.47
CA CYS A 27 5.23 2.28 6.28
C CYS A 27 5.67 3.43 5.39
N VAL A 28 4.76 4.36 5.12
CA VAL A 28 5.01 5.51 4.25
C VAL A 28 5.06 6.79 5.11
N PRO A 29 6.23 7.38 5.29
CA PRO A 29 6.35 8.63 6.04
C PRO A 29 5.85 9.80 5.19
N THR A 30 5.09 10.67 5.83
CA THR A 30 4.74 12.00 5.35
C THR A 30 5.44 13.05 6.23
N HIS A 31 5.16 14.32 6.02
CA HIS A 31 5.71 15.39 6.87
C HIS A 31 5.07 15.46 8.27
N GLU A 32 3.86 14.91 8.45
CA GLU A 32 3.12 14.95 9.72
C GLU A 32 2.96 13.58 10.37
N SER A 33 2.88 12.51 9.56
CA SER A 33 2.50 11.19 10.03
C SER A 33 3.19 10.06 9.29
N LEU A 34 3.28 8.92 9.95
CA LEU A 34 3.61 7.64 9.35
C LEU A 34 2.30 6.94 8.98
N ILE A 35 2.09 6.70 7.68
CA ILE A 35 0.91 6.01 7.17
C ILE A 35 1.23 4.53 7.01
N LEU A 36 0.35 3.68 7.54
CA LEU A 36 0.45 2.23 7.44
C LEU A 36 -0.52 1.71 6.37
N HIS A 37 0.00 0.94 5.42
CA HIS A 37 -0.76 0.37 4.31
C HIS A 37 -0.67 -1.15 4.24
N ASP A 38 -1.79 -1.82 3.95
CA ASP A 38 -1.84 -3.20 3.46
C ASP A 38 -2.21 -3.15 1.97
N GLY A 39 -1.19 -3.19 1.11
CA GLY A 39 -1.38 -2.93 -0.32
C GLY A 39 -1.90 -1.53 -0.58
N GLU A 40 -3.11 -1.41 -1.15
CA GLU A 40 -3.76 -0.12 -1.43
C GLU A 40 -4.60 0.41 -0.25
N ARG A 41 -4.90 -0.44 0.75
CA ARG A 41 -5.72 -0.07 1.90
C ARG A 41 -4.87 0.65 2.95
N GLU A 42 -5.27 1.86 3.31
CA GLU A 42 -4.73 2.54 4.49
C GLU A 42 -5.32 1.90 5.76
N LEU A 43 -4.44 1.42 6.65
CA LEU A 43 -4.82 0.84 7.94
C LEU A 43 -4.94 1.92 9.01
N GLY A 44 -4.07 2.92 8.96
CA GLY A 44 -4.10 4.02 9.89
C GLY A 44 -2.86 4.91 9.81
N ARG A 45 -2.83 5.92 10.69
CA ARG A 45 -1.77 6.95 10.74
C ARG A 45 -1.25 7.11 12.15
N ILE A 46 0.06 7.20 12.28
CA ILE A 46 0.75 7.48 13.52
C ILE A 46 1.38 8.88 13.39
N PRO A 47 1.06 9.85 14.27
CA PRO A 47 1.66 11.16 14.21
C PRO A 47 3.17 11.07 14.51
N LEU A 48 4.01 11.64 13.63
CA LEU A 48 5.48 11.57 13.79
C LEU A 48 5.96 12.25 15.08
N ASP A 49 5.29 13.35 15.49
CA ASP A 49 5.60 14.04 16.74
C ASP A 49 5.23 13.21 17.98
N GLY A 50 4.27 12.31 17.83
CA GLY A 50 3.85 11.39 18.88
C GLY A 50 4.80 10.22 19.09
N ILE A 51 5.63 9.86 18.11
CA ILE A 51 6.51 8.69 18.22
C ILE A 51 7.58 8.93 19.31
N THR A 52 7.50 8.17 20.39
CA THR A 52 8.43 8.24 21.52
C THR A 52 9.58 7.27 21.35
N GLU A 53 9.30 6.04 20.92
CA GLU A 53 10.31 4.99 20.78
C GLU A 53 9.99 4.09 19.58
N VAL A 54 11.04 3.61 18.93
CA VAL A 54 10.93 2.57 17.88
C VAL A 54 11.95 1.50 18.20
N SER A 55 11.52 0.25 18.30
CA SER A 55 12.38 -0.88 18.62
C SER A 55 12.15 -2.03 17.67
N LEU A 56 13.21 -2.80 17.42
CA LEU A 56 13.20 -3.98 16.54
C LEU A 56 13.58 -5.21 17.33
N ALA A 57 12.71 -6.23 17.35
CA ALA A 57 12.95 -7.51 17.95
C ALA A 57 13.05 -8.61 16.88
N ASP A 58 13.98 -9.57 17.10
CA ASP A 58 14.08 -10.76 16.27
C ASP A 58 13.19 -11.87 16.85
N ASP A 59 12.11 -12.16 16.16
CA ASP A 59 11.15 -13.21 16.50
C ASP A 59 11.36 -14.48 15.66
N SER A 60 12.51 -14.62 15.00
CA SER A 60 12.81 -15.72 14.10
C SER A 60 12.74 -17.07 14.80
N LYS A 61 12.01 -18.00 14.21
CA LYS A 61 11.83 -19.36 14.75
C LYS A 61 12.60 -20.36 13.92
N VAL A 62 13.37 -21.21 14.58
CA VAL A 62 14.03 -22.36 13.96
C VAL A 62 13.06 -23.54 14.00
N GLU A 63 12.43 -23.84 12.87
CA GLU A 63 11.60 -25.04 12.72
C GLU A 63 12.47 -26.23 12.25
N LYS A 64 12.50 -27.29 13.02
CA LYS A 64 13.08 -28.56 12.59
C LYS A 64 12.00 -29.34 11.84
N ARG A 65 12.11 -29.43 10.52
CA ARG A 65 11.22 -30.27 9.70
C ARG A 65 11.93 -31.58 9.36
N TYR A 66 11.22 -32.67 9.59
CA TYR A 66 11.65 -34.01 9.18
C TYR A 66 10.92 -34.37 7.88
N PRO A 67 11.58 -34.27 6.71
CA PRO A 67 10.91 -34.55 5.43
C PRO A 67 10.60 -36.04 5.34
N LEU A 68 9.32 -36.39 5.39
CA LEU A 68 8.83 -37.77 5.34
C LEU A 68 9.35 -38.56 4.13
N GLY A 69 9.56 -37.90 2.98
CA GLY A 69 10.13 -38.54 1.80
C GLY A 69 11.55 -39.12 2.00
N ARG A 70 12.33 -38.61 2.94
CA ARG A 70 13.67 -39.16 3.26
C ARG A 70 13.61 -40.43 4.09
N PHE A 71 12.52 -40.66 4.82
CA PHE A 71 12.30 -41.91 5.55
C PHE A 71 12.22 -43.14 4.62
N LEU A 72 11.67 -42.94 3.41
CA LEU A 72 11.57 -43.99 2.40
C LEU A 72 12.94 -44.45 1.85
N PHE A 73 13.94 -43.56 1.82
CA PHE A 73 15.27 -43.87 1.26
C PHE A 73 16.33 -44.09 2.31
N LEU A 74 16.26 -43.44 3.45
CA LEU A 74 17.32 -43.47 4.48
C LEU A 74 16.86 -44.17 5.77
N GLY A 75 15.62 -44.64 5.83
CA GLY A 75 15.04 -45.29 7.01
C GLY A 75 15.18 -44.42 8.28
N PRO A 76 15.42 -45.06 9.46
CA PRO A 76 15.53 -44.34 10.73
C PRO A 76 16.75 -43.39 10.81
N LEU A 77 17.73 -43.51 9.93
CA LEU A 77 18.88 -42.60 9.86
C LEU A 77 18.45 -41.18 9.38
N ALA A 78 17.29 -41.05 8.73
CA ALA A 78 16.74 -39.73 8.33
C ALA A 78 16.50 -38.79 9.54
N LEU A 79 16.28 -39.33 10.73
CA LEU A 79 16.10 -38.58 11.97
C LEU A 79 17.38 -37.87 12.43
N LEU A 80 18.55 -38.39 12.05
CA LEU A 80 19.85 -37.79 12.42
C LEU A 80 20.13 -36.49 11.63
N PHE A 81 19.45 -36.29 10.51
CA PHE A 81 19.68 -35.14 9.63
C PHE A 81 18.41 -34.29 9.44
N PRO A 82 17.91 -33.63 10.50
CA PRO A 82 16.77 -32.74 10.37
C PRO A 82 17.11 -31.55 9.47
N ARG A 83 16.19 -31.20 8.57
CA ARG A 83 16.31 -29.96 7.81
C ARG A 83 15.91 -28.79 8.74
N LYS A 84 16.87 -27.96 9.08
CA LYS A 84 16.60 -26.72 9.80
C LYS A 84 16.06 -25.71 8.80
N THR A 85 14.80 -25.33 8.92
CA THR A 85 14.23 -24.21 8.19
C THR A 85 14.14 -23.04 9.16
N VAL A 86 14.89 -21.99 8.90
CA VAL A 86 14.78 -20.73 9.66
C VAL A 86 13.68 -19.91 8.99
N ARG A 87 12.60 -19.66 9.70
CA ARG A 87 11.63 -18.65 9.31
C ARG A 87 12.03 -17.37 9.99
N GLU A 88 12.62 -16.47 9.22
CA GLU A 88 12.91 -15.13 9.68
C GLU A 88 11.60 -14.38 9.94
N SER A 89 11.50 -13.76 11.08
CA SER A 89 10.38 -12.91 11.46
C SER A 89 10.91 -11.84 12.41
N TYR A 90 10.69 -10.60 12.05
CA TYR A 90 11.09 -9.45 12.85
C TYR A 90 9.86 -8.70 13.27
N ARG A 91 9.85 -8.21 14.51
CA ARG A 91 8.78 -7.38 15.05
C ARG A 91 9.30 -5.97 15.27
N LEU A 92 8.75 -5.03 14.51
CA LEU A 92 8.96 -3.61 14.72
C LEU A 92 7.88 -3.12 15.69
N THR A 93 8.27 -2.54 16.81
CA THR A 93 7.38 -1.94 17.79
C THR A 93 7.56 -0.44 17.77
N ILE A 94 6.46 0.27 17.56
CA ILE A 94 6.40 1.73 17.59
C ILE A 94 5.58 2.13 18.79
N GLN A 95 6.21 2.82 19.74
CA GLN A 95 5.51 3.46 20.86
C GLN A 95 5.23 4.92 20.48
N TRP A 96 3.98 5.33 20.64
CA TRP A 96 3.58 6.68 20.28
C TRP A 96 2.47 7.20 21.20
N LYS A 97 2.33 8.53 21.23
CA LYS A 97 1.27 9.23 21.91
C LYS A 97 0.29 9.80 20.90
N ASP A 98 -0.99 9.69 21.21
CA ASP A 98 -2.01 10.42 20.49
C ASP A 98 -2.05 11.90 20.90
N PRO A 99 -2.77 12.76 20.17
CA PRO A 99 -2.93 14.17 20.53
C PRO A 99 -3.60 14.38 21.89
N ASP A 100 -4.37 13.40 22.38
CA ASP A 100 -5.07 13.43 23.67
C ASP A 100 -4.14 12.97 24.84
N GLY A 101 -2.92 12.54 24.52
CA GLY A 101 -1.89 12.14 25.48
C GLY A 101 -1.89 10.67 25.84
N GLY A 102 -2.74 9.85 25.21
CA GLY A 102 -2.78 8.39 25.37
C GLY A 102 -1.54 7.73 24.79
N TYR A 103 -1.01 6.70 25.48
CA TYR A 103 0.09 5.89 24.96
C TYR A 103 -0.43 4.69 24.19
N HIS A 104 0.14 4.49 23.00
CA HIS A 104 -0.19 3.38 22.12
C HIS A 104 1.07 2.61 21.72
N PHE A 105 0.88 1.32 21.48
CA PHE A 105 1.91 0.43 20.94
C PHE A 105 1.40 -0.16 19.63
N THR A 106 2.20 -0.04 18.60
CA THR A 106 1.90 -0.61 17.28
C THR A 106 2.97 -1.61 16.92
N HIS A 107 2.57 -2.86 16.66
CA HIS A 107 3.47 -3.96 16.33
C HIS A 107 3.31 -4.34 14.86
N ILE A 108 4.41 -4.28 14.11
CA ILE A 108 4.43 -4.61 12.68
C ILE A 108 5.35 -5.81 12.47
N ARG A 109 4.85 -6.85 11.81
CA ARG A 109 5.65 -8.04 11.48
C ARG A 109 6.32 -7.84 10.13
N LEU A 110 7.61 -8.14 10.07
CA LEU A 110 8.43 -8.00 8.87
C LEU A 110 9.15 -9.34 8.59
N PRO A 111 9.13 -9.82 7.32
CA PRO A 111 9.59 -11.16 6.98
C PRO A 111 11.10 -11.27 6.81
N SER A 112 11.83 -10.17 6.80
CA SER A 112 13.29 -10.19 6.64
C SER A 112 13.99 -9.08 7.41
N ARG A 113 15.23 -9.31 7.80
CA ARG A 113 16.08 -8.36 8.50
C ARG A 113 16.35 -7.11 7.66
N ILE A 114 16.53 -7.28 6.36
CA ILE A 114 16.81 -6.16 5.44
C ILE A 114 15.63 -5.19 5.44
N LEU A 115 14.41 -5.73 5.28
CA LEU A 115 13.19 -4.91 5.28
C LEU A 115 12.98 -4.23 6.65
N ALA A 116 13.23 -4.98 7.75
CA ALA A 116 13.10 -4.46 9.10
C ALA A 116 14.04 -3.29 9.37
N ASN A 117 15.30 -3.42 9.00
CA ASN A 117 16.28 -2.33 9.15
C ASN A 117 15.97 -1.14 8.22
N HIS A 118 15.50 -1.42 7.00
CA HIS A 118 15.10 -0.35 6.07
C HIS A 118 13.91 0.43 6.62
N THR A 119 12.89 -0.26 7.11
CA THR A 119 11.68 0.37 7.69
C THR A 119 12.04 1.18 8.93
N LEU A 120 12.84 0.60 9.84
CA LEU A 120 13.33 1.31 11.03
C LEU A 120 14.07 2.59 10.64
N GLY A 121 15.07 2.50 9.75
CA GLY A 121 15.84 3.67 9.30
C GLY A 121 15.00 4.69 8.54
N THR A 122 13.90 4.27 7.90
CA THR A 122 12.95 5.20 7.24
C THR A 122 12.16 5.98 8.29
N ILE A 123 11.67 5.31 9.34
CA ILE A 123 10.93 5.96 10.43
C ILE A 123 11.85 6.91 11.21
N GLU A 124 13.06 6.46 11.54
CA GLU A 124 14.03 7.30 12.26
C GLU A 124 14.40 8.57 11.49
N ARG A 125 14.64 8.44 10.18
CA ARG A 125 14.90 9.59 9.31
C ARG A 125 13.71 10.54 9.23
N ALA A 126 12.49 10.02 9.13
CA ALA A 126 11.29 10.85 9.07
C ALA A 126 11.04 11.65 10.37
N ARG A 127 11.67 11.26 11.50
CA ARG A 127 11.60 12.00 12.77
C ARG A 127 12.55 13.21 12.81
N ILE A 128 13.51 13.29 11.90
CA ILE A 128 14.47 14.41 11.82
C ILE A 128 13.73 15.65 11.27
N PRO A 129 13.76 16.80 11.95
CA PRO A 129 13.03 18.00 11.52
C PRO A 129 13.34 18.45 10.11
N ASP A 130 14.62 18.48 9.72
CA ASP A 130 15.06 18.91 8.38
C ASP A 130 14.49 18.00 7.28
N VAL A 131 14.41 16.69 7.54
CA VAL A 131 13.83 15.74 6.59
C VAL A 131 12.32 15.93 6.46
N ARG A 132 11.64 16.29 7.56
CA ARG A 132 10.21 16.60 7.52
C ARG A 132 9.91 17.85 6.70
N GLU A 133 10.74 18.87 6.80
CA GLU A 133 10.62 20.08 6.00
C GLU A 133 10.78 19.76 4.50
N GLU A 134 11.79 18.96 4.15
CA GLU A 134 11.97 18.47 2.76
C GLU A 134 10.77 17.67 2.25
N LEU A 135 10.18 16.81 3.09
CA LEU A 135 8.98 16.06 2.74
C LEU A 135 7.76 16.99 2.56
N ALA A 136 7.63 18.01 3.39
CA ALA A 136 6.58 19.02 3.26
C ALA A 136 6.69 19.80 1.94
N GLU A 137 7.89 20.25 1.59
CA GLU A 137 8.13 20.92 0.30
C GLU A 137 7.80 20.03 -0.89
N ARG A 138 8.21 18.75 -0.85
CA ARG A 138 7.91 17.79 -1.91
C ARG A 138 6.40 17.58 -2.05
N ALA A 139 5.69 17.47 -0.92
CA ALA A 139 4.23 17.34 -0.92
C ALA A 139 3.55 18.58 -1.48
N ALA A 140 4.02 19.79 -1.14
CA ALA A 140 3.50 21.05 -1.68
C ALA A 140 3.70 21.13 -3.19
N LYS A 141 4.91 20.84 -3.70
CA LYS A 141 5.21 20.80 -5.13
C LYS A 141 4.38 19.75 -5.90
N ALA A 142 4.12 18.58 -5.27
CA ALA A 142 3.27 17.57 -5.87
C ALA A 142 1.80 18.00 -5.98
N ARG A 143 1.26 18.68 -4.94
CA ARG A 143 -0.09 19.26 -4.97
C ARG A 143 -0.22 20.33 -6.04
N GLU A 144 0.78 21.21 -6.19
CA GLU A 144 0.80 22.24 -7.22
C GLU A 144 0.80 21.63 -8.63
N ARG A 145 1.63 20.62 -8.89
CA ARG A 145 1.64 19.89 -10.17
C ARG A 145 0.29 19.21 -10.45
N ALA A 146 -0.32 18.59 -9.45
CA ALA A 146 -1.63 17.96 -9.59
C ALA A 146 -2.74 18.99 -9.88
N ALA A 147 -2.66 20.19 -9.31
CA ALA A 147 -3.59 21.29 -9.60
C ALA A 147 -3.44 21.79 -11.05
N GLN A 148 -2.21 21.99 -11.51
CA GLN A 148 -1.92 22.39 -12.90
C GLN A 148 -2.37 21.34 -13.92
N THR A 149 -2.21 20.04 -13.60
CA THR A 149 -2.67 18.95 -14.46
C THR A 149 -4.21 18.89 -14.55
N LYS A 150 -4.93 19.25 -13.48
CA LYS A 150 -6.41 19.36 -13.52
C LYS A 150 -6.90 20.51 -14.38
N GLU A 151 -6.17 21.61 -14.43
CA GLU A 151 -6.50 22.77 -15.25
C GLU A 151 -6.23 22.51 -16.74
N GLN A 152 -5.31 21.59 -17.05
CA GLN A 152 -4.99 21.11 -18.41
C GLN A 152 -5.82 19.89 -18.83
N VAL A 153 -6.91 19.54 -18.13
CA VAL A 153 -7.86 18.54 -18.66
C VAL A 153 -8.29 19.05 -20.04
N PRO A 154 -7.99 18.33 -21.13
CA PRO A 154 -8.38 18.74 -22.46
C PRO A 154 -9.87 19.03 -22.40
N ARG A 155 -10.28 20.24 -22.82
CA ARG A 155 -11.71 20.52 -23.05
C ARG A 155 -12.29 19.29 -23.72
N PRO A 156 -13.50 18.84 -23.33
CA PRO A 156 -14.13 17.70 -23.97
C PRO A 156 -13.92 17.89 -25.45
N VAL A 157 -13.20 16.98 -26.09
CA VAL A 157 -13.05 17.01 -27.55
C VAL A 157 -14.47 17.10 -28.04
N GLU A 158 -14.84 18.27 -28.59
CA GLU A 158 -16.13 18.44 -29.23
C GLU A 158 -16.24 17.25 -30.17
N THR A 159 -16.99 16.25 -29.74
CA THR A 159 -17.15 15.03 -30.53
C THR A 159 -17.72 15.51 -31.83
N SER A 160 -16.88 15.57 -32.87
CA SER A 160 -17.31 15.99 -34.22
C SER A 160 -18.69 15.36 -34.47
N PRO A 161 -19.67 16.16 -34.87
CA PRO A 161 -20.99 15.62 -35.16
C PRO A 161 -20.98 14.58 -36.28
N PHE A 162 -19.81 14.43 -36.90
CA PHE A 162 -19.55 13.47 -37.99
C PHE A 162 -18.62 12.36 -37.54
N VAL A 163 -18.87 11.14 -38.03
CA VAL A 163 -18.04 9.95 -37.87
C VAL A 163 -17.62 9.48 -39.25
N THR A 164 -16.31 9.33 -39.48
CA THR A 164 -15.78 8.80 -40.75
C THR A 164 -15.60 7.29 -40.61
N CYS A 165 -16.13 6.52 -41.56
CA CYS A 165 -15.92 5.08 -41.61
C CYS A 165 -14.46 4.76 -41.99
N PRO A 166 -13.71 3.97 -41.21
CA PRO A 166 -12.33 3.63 -41.52
C PRO A 166 -12.18 2.70 -42.75
N HIS A 167 -13.26 2.05 -43.17
CA HIS A 167 -13.21 1.10 -44.27
C HIS A 167 -13.60 1.70 -45.63
N CYS A 168 -14.58 2.62 -45.66
CA CYS A 168 -15.04 3.21 -46.92
C CYS A 168 -14.87 4.74 -46.97
N THR A 169 -14.27 5.34 -45.95
CA THR A 169 -13.94 6.78 -45.82
C THR A 169 -15.15 7.72 -45.94
N MET A 170 -16.37 7.20 -45.89
CA MET A 170 -17.59 8.00 -45.93
C MET A 170 -17.86 8.64 -44.55
N GLU A 171 -18.28 9.91 -44.54
CA GLU A 171 -18.65 10.65 -43.33
C GLU A 171 -20.18 10.57 -43.10
N PHE A 172 -20.55 10.32 -41.84
CA PHE A 172 -21.93 10.24 -41.41
C PHE A 172 -22.15 11.13 -40.22
N ARG A 173 -23.34 11.75 -40.10
CA ARG A 173 -23.73 12.36 -38.84
C ARG A 173 -23.98 11.28 -37.80
N ARG A 174 -23.55 11.52 -36.57
CA ARG A 174 -23.79 10.55 -35.47
C ARG A 174 -25.25 10.23 -35.25
N THR A 175 -26.16 11.20 -35.55
CA THR A 175 -27.62 11.04 -35.48
C THR A 175 -28.18 10.08 -36.52
N ASP A 176 -27.48 9.86 -37.64
CA ASP A 176 -27.95 9.09 -38.79
C ASP A 176 -27.42 7.64 -38.78
N LEU A 177 -26.66 7.30 -37.72
CA LEU A 177 -26.12 5.97 -37.57
C LEU A 177 -27.17 4.98 -37.03
N PRO A 178 -27.27 3.77 -37.61
CA PRO A 178 -28.17 2.76 -37.11
C PRO A 178 -27.76 2.25 -35.72
N PRO A 179 -28.71 1.82 -34.89
CA PRO A 179 -28.42 1.20 -33.61
C PRO A 179 -27.60 -0.08 -33.85
N GLY A 180 -26.34 -0.08 -33.35
CA GLY A 180 -25.41 -1.20 -33.56
C GLY A 180 -24.05 -0.78 -34.11
N GLY A 181 -23.81 0.53 -34.37
CA GLY A 181 -22.48 1.08 -34.69
C GLY A 181 -21.85 0.50 -35.95
N ARG A 182 -22.68 0.19 -36.98
CA ARG A 182 -22.21 -0.31 -38.28
C ARG A 182 -22.37 0.75 -39.35
N CYS A 183 -21.42 0.81 -40.27
CA CYS A 183 -21.48 1.70 -41.41
C CYS A 183 -22.68 1.36 -42.32
N PRO A 184 -23.58 2.30 -42.64
CA PRO A 184 -24.74 2.02 -43.53
C PRO A 184 -24.37 1.74 -44.98
N VAL A 185 -23.14 2.05 -45.38
CA VAL A 185 -22.66 1.81 -46.77
C VAL A 185 -21.94 0.49 -46.94
N CYS A 186 -20.98 0.17 -46.03
CA CYS A 186 -20.16 -1.06 -46.17
C CYS A 186 -20.48 -2.13 -45.13
N GLY A 187 -21.35 -1.87 -44.15
CA GLY A 187 -21.74 -2.84 -43.10
C GLY A 187 -20.68 -3.10 -42.03
N ASN A 188 -19.46 -2.55 -42.15
CA ASN A 188 -18.39 -2.76 -41.22
C ASN A 188 -18.60 -1.92 -39.90
N PRO A 189 -18.03 -2.36 -38.76
CA PRO A 189 -18.10 -1.61 -37.52
C PRO A 189 -17.40 -0.24 -37.66
N LEU A 190 -17.98 0.80 -37.02
CA LEU A 190 -17.52 2.17 -37.00
C LEU A 190 -16.69 2.46 -35.75
#